data_7bf7fe2f15c841e44ebac16193d98935
#
_entry.id   7bf7fe2f15c841e44ebac16193d98935
#
_cell.length_a   1.000
_cell.length_b   1.000
_cell.length_c   1.000
_cell.angle_alpha   90.00
_cell.angle_beta   90.00
_cell.angle_gamma   90.00
#
_symmetry.space_group_name_H-M   'P 1'
#
loop_
_entity.id
_entity.type
_entity.pdbx_description
1 polymer ?
#
loop_
_entity_poly.entity_id
_entity_poly.type
_entity_poly.pdbx_seq_one_letter_code
_entity_poly.pdbx_strand_id
1 'polypeptide(L)'
;MKEPISGFSKLTKEEKINWLTKTYLNDDPKAVDILKQYWNKNEKLQQLHEEFTENTISNYYLPFGIAPNFLINDELFAIPMAIEESSVIAAASKAAKFWRSRGGFKTEVIDTVKVGQVHFIYEGSEEKLELFFNHLEPKLRAAAIPITKNMEKRGGGIKSIELRDRTTEIDNYYQLHCSFETVDSMGANFINSCLEKFAEVLEKEVAVWEGFNEKERHIEVVMSILSNYVPECVVRAEVCCPLDDLSDEPNLSGEQFAQKFLRAVKIAETEPFRAVTHNKGIMNGIDAVVLATGNDFRAIEAGVHAYAAKDGQYSSLTHARVENGIFKFWIEVPLALGTVGGLTSLHPLVKLAIEVLGHPNARKLMEIVAVAVHQRVLTLPYLDGLLSAAIQQFVELLRGFPSSEIDNAYPCTQFGASFSALQK
;
A
#
# COMPACT_ATOMS: atom_id res chain seq x y z
N MET A 1 21.15 27.53 -23.86
CA MET A 1 20.67 27.36 -22.46
C MET A 1 19.30 26.71 -22.55
N LYS A 2 18.96 25.82 -21.63
CA LYS A 2 17.61 25.22 -21.57
C LYS A 2 16.65 26.28 -21.02
N GLU A 3 15.56 26.54 -21.72
CA GLU A 3 14.56 27.53 -21.31
C GLU A 3 13.33 26.85 -20.71
N PRO A 4 12.70 27.49 -19.70
CA PRO A 4 11.43 26.99 -19.13
C PRO A 4 10.34 27.00 -20.22
N ILE A 5 9.47 26.00 -20.18
CA ILE A 5 8.30 25.96 -21.07
C ILE A 5 7.03 26.33 -20.32
N SER A 6 6.24 27.23 -20.90
CA SER A 6 4.89 27.57 -20.42
C SER A 6 3.83 26.81 -21.24
N GLY A 7 2.78 26.33 -20.60
CA GLY A 7 1.68 25.65 -21.27
C GLY A 7 1.97 24.21 -21.73
N PHE A 8 2.95 23.55 -21.15
CA PHE A 8 3.33 22.16 -21.52
C PHE A 8 2.16 21.18 -21.48
N SER A 9 1.24 21.33 -20.52
CA SER A 9 0.05 20.48 -20.41
C SER A 9 -0.92 20.59 -21.60
N LYS A 10 -0.87 21.68 -22.36
CA LYS A 10 -1.72 21.93 -23.52
C LYS A 10 -1.15 21.37 -24.83
N LEU A 11 0.11 20.93 -24.81
CA LEU A 11 0.76 20.33 -25.98
C LEU A 11 0.21 18.94 -26.23
N THR A 12 0.16 18.57 -27.53
CA THR A 12 -0.06 17.19 -27.93
C THR A 12 1.06 16.28 -27.47
N LYS A 13 0.86 14.97 -27.49
CA LYS A 13 1.89 13.99 -27.14
C LYS A 13 3.13 14.14 -28.02
N GLU A 14 2.97 14.29 -29.30
CA GLU A 14 4.04 14.49 -30.28
C GLU A 14 4.81 15.78 -30.02
N GLU A 15 4.12 16.87 -29.71
CA GLU A 15 4.76 18.16 -29.37
C GLU A 15 5.56 18.06 -28.08
N LYS A 16 5.06 17.35 -27.07
CA LYS A 16 5.78 17.08 -25.82
C LYS A 16 7.07 16.29 -26.06
N ILE A 17 6.98 15.24 -26.88
CA ILE A 17 8.15 14.42 -27.26
C ILE A 17 9.16 15.26 -28.04
N ASN A 18 8.73 16.05 -29.02
CA ASN A 18 9.59 16.93 -29.82
C ASN A 18 10.29 17.98 -28.94
N TRP A 19 9.55 18.57 -27.99
CA TRP A 19 10.17 19.52 -27.05
C TRP A 19 11.22 18.83 -26.17
N LEU A 20 10.90 17.65 -25.62
CA LEU A 20 11.82 16.87 -24.79
C LEU A 20 13.12 16.53 -25.52
N THR A 21 12.99 15.99 -26.76
CA THR A 21 14.14 15.54 -27.54
C THR A 21 15.03 16.71 -27.98
N LYS A 22 14.45 17.81 -28.44
CA LYS A 22 15.20 19.02 -28.82
C LYS A 22 15.88 19.68 -27.63
N THR A 23 15.18 19.78 -26.49
CA THR A 23 15.68 20.53 -25.33
C THR A 23 16.71 19.75 -24.52
N TYR A 24 16.54 18.42 -24.38
CA TYR A 24 17.30 17.61 -23.42
C TYR A 24 18.13 16.49 -24.05
N LEU A 25 17.78 16.03 -25.27
CA LEU A 25 18.36 14.84 -25.89
C LEU A 25 19.06 15.15 -27.23
N ASN A 26 19.44 16.42 -27.48
CA ASN A 26 20.14 16.87 -28.69
C ASN A 26 19.43 16.49 -29.99
N ASP A 27 18.11 16.43 -29.98
CA ASP A 27 17.26 16.03 -31.10
C ASP A 27 17.58 14.61 -31.65
N ASP A 28 18.02 13.70 -30.75
CA ASP A 28 18.37 12.33 -31.12
C ASP A 28 17.10 11.54 -31.51
N PRO A 29 16.99 11.10 -32.78
CA PRO A 29 15.83 10.32 -33.23
C PRO A 29 15.70 8.97 -32.52
N LYS A 30 16.78 8.38 -32.03
CA LYS A 30 16.75 7.13 -31.25
C LYS A 30 15.92 7.26 -29.97
N ALA A 31 15.93 8.45 -29.34
CA ALA A 31 15.11 8.69 -28.16
C ALA A 31 13.61 8.61 -28.45
N VAL A 32 13.18 9.12 -29.61
CA VAL A 32 11.79 9.01 -30.09
C VAL A 32 11.41 7.54 -30.32
N ASP A 33 12.32 6.78 -30.97
CA ASP A 33 12.09 5.37 -31.25
C ASP A 33 11.97 4.55 -29.97
N ILE A 34 12.81 4.81 -28.96
CA ILE A 34 12.70 4.17 -27.63
C ILE A 34 11.34 4.46 -27.01
N LEU A 35 10.89 5.71 -26.97
CA LEU A 35 9.59 6.05 -26.41
C LEU A 35 8.44 5.32 -27.11
N LYS A 36 8.49 5.23 -28.46
CA LYS A 36 7.48 4.55 -29.27
C LYS A 36 7.46 3.04 -29.11
N GLN A 37 8.59 2.41 -28.80
CA GLN A 37 8.67 0.96 -28.53
C GLN A 37 7.79 0.54 -27.36
N TYR A 38 7.57 1.43 -26.37
CA TYR A 38 6.70 1.17 -25.22
C TYR A 38 5.25 1.60 -25.43
N TRP A 39 4.87 2.08 -26.64
CA TRP A 39 3.47 2.32 -26.95
C TRP A 39 2.74 1.00 -27.23
N ASN A 40 1.50 0.90 -26.76
CA ASN A 40 0.68 -0.24 -27.08
C ASN A 40 0.22 -0.18 -28.54
N LYS A 41 0.30 -1.32 -29.26
CA LYS A 41 -0.17 -1.41 -30.65
C LYS A 41 -1.70 -1.28 -30.78
N ASN A 42 -2.44 -1.58 -29.71
CA ASN A 42 -3.86 -1.33 -29.63
C ASN A 42 -4.08 0.14 -29.23
N GLU A 43 -4.53 0.95 -30.18
CA GLU A 43 -4.73 2.39 -29.99
C GLU A 43 -5.68 2.73 -28.83
N LYS A 44 -6.77 1.97 -28.66
CA LYS A 44 -7.73 2.19 -27.56
C LYS A 44 -7.09 1.91 -26.20
N LEU A 45 -6.25 0.88 -26.10
CA LEU A 45 -5.52 0.58 -24.86
C LEU A 45 -4.44 1.63 -24.61
N GLN A 46 -3.76 2.11 -25.65
CA GLN A 46 -2.80 3.20 -25.52
C GLN A 46 -3.46 4.49 -25.03
N GLN A 47 -4.60 4.86 -25.62
CA GLN A 47 -5.37 6.02 -25.19
C GLN A 47 -5.81 5.88 -23.71
N LEU A 48 -6.32 4.72 -23.32
CA LEU A 48 -6.68 4.45 -21.91
C LEU A 48 -5.51 4.70 -20.95
N HIS A 49 -4.30 4.25 -21.30
CA HIS A 49 -3.11 4.45 -20.46
C HIS A 49 -2.69 5.94 -20.40
N GLU A 50 -2.88 6.68 -21.49
CA GLU A 50 -2.59 8.11 -21.54
C GLU A 50 -3.56 8.96 -20.71
N GLU A 51 -4.78 8.46 -20.50
CA GLU A 51 -5.82 9.10 -19.69
C GLU A 51 -5.65 8.86 -18.17
N PHE A 52 -4.77 7.93 -17.75
CA PHE A 52 -4.54 7.66 -16.31
C PHE A 52 -3.79 8.78 -15.60
N THR A 53 -2.92 9.52 -16.32
CA THR A 53 -2.17 10.64 -15.76
C THR A 53 -1.84 11.68 -16.83
N GLU A 54 -1.64 12.92 -16.40
CA GLU A 54 -1.34 14.04 -17.27
C GLU A 54 0.07 13.94 -17.86
N ASN A 55 0.26 14.56 -19.01
CA ASN A 55 1.55 14.68 -19.70
C ASN A 55 2.23 13.35 -20.08
N THR A 56 1.47 12.27 -20.19
CA THR A 56 1.96 10.96 -20.62
C THR A 56 2.56 11.04 -22.04
N ILE A 57 3.77 10.53 -22.20
CA ILE A 57 4.49 10.47 -23.50
C ILE A 57 4.81 9.03 -23.93
N SER A 58 4.80 8.09 -22.98
CA SER A 58 5.04 6.66 -23.22
C SER A 58 4.51 5.85 -22.04
N ASN A 59 4.58 4.53 -22.12
CA ASN A 59 4.23 3.63 -21.01
C ASN A 59 5.51 3.15 -20.32
N TYR A 60 5.39 2.87 -19.03
CA TYR A 60 6.39 2.15 -18.24
C TYR A 60 5.77 0.85 -17.73
N TYR A 61 6.14 -0.29 -18.32
CA TYR A 61 5.55 -1.59 -18.01
C TYR A 61 6.19 -2.21 -16.76
N LEU A 62 5.36 -2.76 -15.89
CA LEU A 62 5.80 -3.65 -14.81
C LEU A 62 5.45 -5.10 -15.17
N PRO A 63 6.30 -6.09 -14.82
CA PRO A 63 5.95 -7.51 -14.94
C PRO A 63 4.69 -7.83 -14.13
N PHE A 64 3.78 -8.61 -14.73
CA PHE A 64 2.57 -9.12 -14.11
C PHE A 64 2.69 -10.64 -14.03
N GLY A 65 2.71 -11.21 -12.83
CA GLY A 65 2.86 -12.63 -12.60
C GLY A 65 1.81 -13.20 -11.64
N ILE A 66 1.88 -14.51 -11.42
CA ILE A 66 0.96 -15.26 -10.57
C ILE A 66 1.73 -16.07 -9.54
N ALA A 67 1.37 -15.96 -8.27
CA ALA A 67 1.87 -16.80 -7.18
C ALA A 67 0.80 -17.83 -6.78
N PRO A 68 0.95 -19.13 -7.10
CA PRO A 68 -0.04 -20.17 -6.83
C PRO A 68 0.13 -20.76 -5.42
N ASN A 69 -0.84 -21.64 -5.06
CA ASN A 69 -0.83 -22.51 -3.88
C ASN A 69 -1.11 -21.84 -2.52
N PHE A 70 -1.68 -20.67 -2.49
CA PHE A 70 -2.11 -20.06 -1.24
C PHE A 70 -3.41 -20.73 -0.74
N LEU A 71 -3.30 -21.51 0.34
CA LEU A 71 -4.44 -22.03 1.08
C LEU A 71 -4.80 -21.02 2.19
N ILE A 72 -5.90 -20.28 2.02
CA ILE A 72 -6.34 -19.20 2.93
C ILE A 72 -7.72 -19.57 3.46
N ASN A 73 -7.85 -19.76 4.77
CA ASN A 73 -9.11 -20.18 5.40
C ASN A 73 -9.76 -21.38 4.69
N ASP A 74 -8.93 -22.38 4.35
CA ASP A 74 -9.31 -23.63 3.68
C ASP A 74 -9.74 -23.49 2.20
N GLU A 75 -9.56 -22.29 1.60
CA GLU A 75 -9.79 -22.00 0.19
C GLU A 75 -8.46 -21.78 -0.55
N LEU A 76 -8.34 -22.31 -1.78
CA LEU A 76 -7.09 -22.25 -2.56
C LEU A 76 -7.11 -21.08 -3.54
N PHE A 77 -6.06 -20.25 -3.49
CA PHE A 77 -5.88 -19.08 -4.35
C PHE A 77 -4.61 -19.14 -5.19
N ALA A 78 -4.67 -18.51 -6.36
CA ALA A 78 -3.53 -18.06 -7.14
C ALA A 78 -3.55 -16.51 -7.12
N ILE A 79 -2.51 -15.89 -6.57
CA ILE A 79 -2.48 -14.45 -6.30
C ILE A 79 -1.75 -13.73 -7.42
N PRO A 80 -2.42 -12.81 -8.16
CA PRO A 80 -1.78 -11.91 -9.12
C PRO A 80 -0.87 -10.90 -8.42
N MET A 81 0.29 -10.65 -9.03
CA MET A 81 1.31 -9.76 -8.49
C MET A 81 1.94 -8.93 -9.60
N ALA A 82 2.04 -7.62 -9.42
CA ALA A 82 2.72 -6.69 -10.34
C ALA A 82 3.90 -6.05 -9.64
N ILE A 83 5.13 -6.37 -10.04
CA ILE A 83 6.36 -5.89 -9.39
C ILE A 83 7.56 -6.04 -10.32
N GLU A 84 8.54 -5.14 -10.20
CA GLU A 84 9.81 -5.18 -10.95
C GLU A 84 10.89 -6.00 -10.25
N GLU A 85 10.80 -6.21 -8.93
CA GLU A 85 11.86 -6.90 -8.18
C GLU A 85 11.82 -8.42 -8.44
N SER A 86 12.95 -8.97 -8.86
CA SER A 86 13.11 -10.42 -9.05
C SER A 86 12.92 -11.19 -7.75
N SER A 87 12.54 -12.46 -7.86
CA SER A 87 12.37 -13.41 -6.75
C SER A 87 11.16 -13.18 -5.82
N VAL A 88 10.45 -12.04 -5.87
CA VAL A 88 9.31 -11.77 -4.98
C VAL A 88 8.19 -12.81 -5.22
N ILE A 89 7.76 -12.98 -6.47
CA ILE A 89 6.69 -13.93 -6.84
C ILE A 89 7.11 -15.38 -6.57
N ALA A 90 8.37 -15.71 -6.85
CA ALA A 90 8.92 -17.04 -6.57
C ALA A 90 8.96 -17.35 -5.06
N ALA A 91 9.37 -16.36 -4.25
CA ALA A 91 9.40 -16.49 -2.79
C ALA A 91 7.99 -16.62 -2.21
N ALA A 92 7.01 -15.88 -2.72
CA ALA A 92 5.60 -15.99 -2.38
C ALA A 92 5.07 -17.41 -2.66
N SER A 93 5.32 -17.91 -3.88
CA SER A 93 4.92 -19.26 -4.30
C SER A 93 5.55 -20.36 -3.44
N LYS A 94 6.84 -20.21 -3.08
CA LYS A 94 7.57 -21.13 -2.20
C LYS A 94 6.96 -21.16 -0.79
N ALA A 95 6.70 -19.98 -0.22
CA ALA A 95 6.07 -19.86 1.09
C ALA A 95 4.65 -20.46 1.10
N ALA A 96 3.85 -20.14 0.08
CA ALA A 96 2.51 -20.70 -0.08
C ALA A 96 2.53 -22.23 -0.13
N LYS A 97 3.44 -22.82 -0.93
CA LYS A 97 3.63 -24.28 -1.01
C LYS A 97 4.02 -24.89 0.35
N PHE A 98 4.95 -24.26 1.07
CA PHE A 98 5.42 -24.70 2.38
C PHE A 98 4.29 -24.74 3.41
N TRP A 99 3.53 -23.65 3.52
CA TRP A 99 2.44 -23.57 4.49
C TRP A 99 1.20 -24.34 4.10
N ARG A 100 0.94 -24.58 2.81
CA ARG A 100 -0.22 -25.36 2.34
C ARG A 100 -0.27 -26.74 2.97
N SER A 101 0.86 -27.45 3.08
CA SER A 101 0.93 -28.79 3.70
C SER A 101 0.83 -28.75 5.23
N ARG A 102 0.86 -27.54 5.83
CA ARG A 102 0.87 -27.30 7.29
C ARG A 102 -0.41 -26.59 7.76
N GLY A 103 -1.50 -26.71 7.01
CA GLY A 103 -2.81 -26.11 7.35
C GLY A 103 -3.08 -24.75 6.70
N GLY A 104 -2.13 -24.22 5.91
CA GLY A 104 -2.31 -22.97 5.19
C GLY A 104 -2.25 -21.73 6.07
N PHE A 105 -2.85 -20.64 5.58
CA PHE A 105 -2.94 -19.37 6.26
C PHE A 105 -4.33 -19.22 6.89
N LYS A 106 -4.38 -18.74 8.12
CA LYS A 106 -5.62 -18.31 8.76
C LYS A 106 -5.64 -16.80 8.83
N THR A 107 -6.74 -16.20 8.39
CA THR A 107 -6.89 -14.75 8.30
C THR A 107 -8.18 -14.30 8.94
N GLU A 108 -8.14 -13.12 9.56
CA GLU A 108 -9.28 -12.46 10.18
C GLU A 108 -9.19 -10.95 9.93
N VAL A 109 -10.24 -10.36 9.39
CA VAL A 109 -10.37 -8.89 9.32
C VAL A 109 -10.92 -8.41 10.65
N ILE A 110 -10.07 -7.72 11.41
CA ILE A 110 -10.39 -7.22 12.77
C ILE A 110 -11.42 -6.10 12.64
N ASP A 111 -11.14 -5.07 11.84
CA ASP A 111 -12.09 -4.00 11.53
C ASP A 111 -11.77 -3.37 10.17
N THR A 112 -12.65 -2.48 9.69
CA THR A 112 -12.57 -1.81 8.38
C THR A 112 -12.77 -0.30 8.46
N VAL A 113 -12.70 0.27 9.66
CA VAL A 113 -12.91 1.69 9.93
C VAL A 113 -11.82 2.54 9.31
N LYS A 114 -12.23 3.54 8.54
CA LYS A 114 -11.40 4.56 7.93
C LYS A 114 -11.68 5.91 8.56
N VAL A 115 -10.72 6.82 8.52
CA VAL A 115 -10.83 8.08 9.22
C VAL A 115 -10.46 9.28 8.34
N GLY A 116 -10.95 10.44 8.73
CA GLY A 116 -10.57 11.72 8.17
C GLY A 116 -10.92 12.85 9.13
N GLN A 117 -10.38 14.03 8.87
CA GLN A 117 -10.50 15.15 9.78
C GLN A 117 -10.90 16.44 9.06
N VAL A 118 -11.66 17.28 9.77
CA VAL A 118 -11.73 18.72 9.49
C VAL A 118 -10.85 19.41 10.52
N HIS A 119 -9.81 20.07 10.07
CA HIS A 119 -8.84 20.80 10.88
C HIS A 119 -9.21 22.27 10.92
N PHE A 120 -9.34 22.86 12.13
CA PHE A 120 -9.75 24.25 12.25
C PHE A 120 -9.12 24.95 13.45
N ILE A 121 -9.03 26.27 13.38
CA ILE A 121 -8.58 27.17 14.45
C ILE A 121 -9.81 27.86 15.04
N TYR A 122 -9.87 27.91 16.38
CA TYR A 122 -10.92 28.57 17.13
C TYR A 122 -10.34 29.28 18.34
N GLU A 123 -10.53 30.61 18.42
CA GLU A 123 -9.97 31.49 19.47
C GLU A 123 -10.93 31.72 20.66
N GLY A 124 -11.77 30.76 21.00
CA GLY A 124 -12.74 30.92 22.07
C GLY A 124 -12.55 29.96 23.24
N SER A 125 -13.56 29.87 24.11
CA SER A 125 -13.56 28.93 25.24
C SER A 125 -13.82 27.49 24.77
N GLU A 126 -13.02 26.56 25.27
CA GLU A 126 -13.17 25.12 25.01
C GLU A 126 -14.56 24.61 25.45
N GLU A 127 -15.01 25.01 26.67
CA GLU A 127 -16.31 24.56 27.17
C GLU A 127 -17.46 25.01 26.25
N LYS A 128 -17.38 26.22 25.69
CA LYS A 128 -18.37 26.69 24.72
C LYS A 128 -18.29 25.94 23.39
N LEU A 129 -17.08 25.59 22.95
CA LEU A 129 -16.88 24.80 21.74
C LEU A 129 -17.47 23.40 21.91
N GLU A 130 -17.32 22.78 23.06
CA GLU A 130 -17.96 21.48 23.37
C GLU A 130 -19.50 21.57 23.38
N LEU A 131 -20.05 22.62 23.99
CA LEU A 131 -21.50 22.86 23.96
C LEU A 131 -22.00 23.08 22.54
N PHE A 132 -21.25 23.87 21.77
CA PHE A 132 -21.54 24.07 20.35
C PHE A 132 -21.46 22.75 19.55
N PHE A 133 -20.47 21.93 19.78
CA PHE A 133 -20.30 20.66 19.10
C PHE A 133 -21.50 19.72 19.34
N ASN A 134 -22.05 19.66 20.56
CA ASN A 134 -23.25 18.89 20.85
C ASN A 134 -24.48 19.34 20.03
N HIS A 135 -24.56 20.64 19.71
CA HIS A 135 -25.58 21.19 18.81
C HIS A 135 -25.26 20.94 17.34
N LEU A 136 -23.97 20.96 16.97
CA LEU A 136 -23.47 20.85 15.61
C LEU A 136 -23.58 19.41 15.07
N GLU A 137 -23.20 18.39 15.86
CA GLU A 137 -23.04 17.00 15.40
C GLU A 137 -24.29 16.44 14.70
N PRO A 138 -25.53 16.61 15.21
CA PRO A 138 -26.74 16.18 14.50
C PRO A 138 -26.93 16.89 13.15
N LYS A 139 -26.51 18.14 13.04
CA LYS A 139 -26.62 18.92 11.79
C LYS A 139 -25.60 18.47 10.75
N LEU A 140 -24.37 18.09 11.18
CA LEU A 140 -23.38 17.48 10.31
C LEU A 140 -23.91 16.21 9.68
N ARG A 141 -24.47 15.30 10.49
CA ARG A 141 -25.07 14.06 9.98
C ARG A 141 -26.24 14.34 9.04
N ALA A 142 -27.13 15.25 9.40
CA ALA A 142 -28.27 15.60 8.55
C ALA A 142 -27.83 16.17 7.20
N ALA A 143 -26.83 17.04 7.18
CA ALA A 143 -26.30 17.64 5.95
C ALA A 143 -25.58 16.62 5.05
N ALA A 144 -25.02 15.57 5.62
CA ALA A 144 -24.35 14.51 4.87
C ALA A 144 -25.30 13.47 4.26
N ILE A 145 -26.57 13.41 4.62
CA ILE A 145 -27.54 12.41 4.11
C ILE A 145 -27.52 12.26 2.57
N PRO A 146 -27.47 13.32 1.76
CA PRO A 146 -27.41 13.20 0.29
C PRO A 146 -26.17 12.43 -0.18
N ILE A 147 -25.05 12.53 0.55
CA ILE A 147 -23.76 11.89 0.26
C ILE A 147 -23.76 10.44 0.77
N THR A 148 -24.25 10.22 1.99
CA THR A 148 -24.17 8.94 2.71
C THR A 148 -25.24 7.92 2.28
N LYS A 149 -26.39 8.36 1.79
CA LYS A 149 -27.56 7.52 1.46
C LYS A 149 -27.26 6.24 0.69
N ASN A 150 -26.37 6.31 -0.32
CA ASN A 150 -26.03 5.14 -1.12
C ASN A 150 -25.01 4.23 -0.41
N MET A 151 -24.16 4.80 0.44
CA MET A 151 -23.21 4.04 1.26
C MET A 151 -23.96 3.30 2.38
N GLU A 152 -24.88 3.97 3.05
CA GLU A 152 -25.72 3.40 4.12
C GLU A 152 -26.58 2.22 3.64
N LYS A 153 -27.14 2.31 2.42
CA LYS A 153 -27.88 1.18 1.82
C LYS A 153 -27.05 -0.08 1.64
N ARG A 154 -25.70 0.05 1.58
CA ARG A 154 -24.75 -1.05 1.46
C ARG A 154 -24.18 -1.48 2.82
N GLY A 155 -24.60 -0.86 3.91
CA GLY A 155 -24.14 -1.14 5.26
C GLY A 155 -22.94 -0.30 5.73
N GLY A 156 -22.55 0.72 4.96
CA GLY A 156 -21.51 1.68 5.33
C GLY A 156 -22.07 3.01 5.85
N GLY A 157 -21.26 4.06 5.85
CA GLY A 157 -21.63 5.41 6.27
C GLY A 157 -20.73 5.96 7.37
N ILE A 158 -21.21 7.04 8.02
CA ILE A 158 -20.51 7.72 9.12
C ILE A 158 -20.70 6.92 10.41
N LYS A 159 -19.58 6.49 11.03
CA LYS A 159 -19.59 5.79 12.32
C LYS A 159 -19.58 6.76 13.48
N SER A 160 -18.58 7.63 13.57
CA SER A 160 -18.49 8.64 14.62
C SER A 160 -18.05 10.00 14.05
N ILE A 161 -18.39 11.05 14.77
CA ILE A 161 -17.85 12.41 14.62
C ILE A 161 -17.46 12.85 16.03
N GLU A 162 -16.21 13.22 16.24
CA GLU A 162 -15.66 13.59 17.54
C GLU A 162 -14.97 14.95 17.44
N LEU A 163 -15.20 15.79 18.42
CA LEU A 163 -14.39 16.99 18.61
C LEU A 163 -13.11 16.58 19.35
N ARG A 164 -11.94 16.94 18.80
CA ARG A 164 -10.64 16.71 19.44
C ARG A 164 -9.94 18.02 19.69
N ASP A 165 -9.59 18.28 20.94
CA ASP A 165 -8.68 19.34 21.33
C ASP A 165 -7.25 18.96 21.00
N ARG A 166 -6.54 19.85 20.28
CA ARG A 166 -5.13 19.73 19.90
C ARG A 166 -4.36 21.01 20.25
N THR A 167 -4.86 21.77 21.22
CA THR A 167 -4.26 23.03 21.65
C THR A 167 -2.92 22.85 22.33
N THR A 168 -2.62 21.65 22.83
CA THR A 168 -1.29 21.28 23.36
C THR A 168 -0.20 21.20 22.28
N GLU A 169 -0.58 20.97 21.02
CA GLU A 169 0.36 20.89 19.91
C GLU A 169 0.46 22.19 19.12
N ILE A 170 -0.68 22.86 18.90
CA ILE A 170 -0.78 24.13 18.18
C ILE A 170 -1.84 24.97 18.86
N ASP A 171 -1.56 26.24 19.13
CA ASP A 171 -2.48 27.18 19.78
C ASP A 171 -3.82 27.25 19.03
N ASN A 172 -4.93 27.14 19.77
CA ASN A 172 -6.30 27.23 19.27
C ASN A 172 -6.70 26.17 18.22
N TYR A 173 -5.94 25.07 18.10
CA TYR A 173 -6.17 24.05 17.10
C TYR A 173 -7.09 22.94 17.59
N TYR A 174 -8.12 22.66 16.79
CA TYR A 174 -9.11 21.62 17.01
C TYR A 174 -9.35 20.77 15.75
N GLN A 175 -9.96 19.61 15.93
CA GLN A 175 -10.34 18.73 14.84
C GLN A 175 -11.76 18.20 15.02
N LEU A 176 -12.54 18.13 13.94
CA LEU A 176 -13.58 17.12 13.84
C LEU A 176 -12.93 15.84 13.34
N HIS A 177 -12.75 14.85 14.20
CA HIS A 177 -12.26 13.52 13.82
C HIS A 177 -13.43 12.63 13.49
N CYS A 178 -13.48 12.14 12.26
CA CYS A 178 -14.62 11.38 11.73
C CYS A 178 -14.20 9.98 11.34
N SER A 179 -14.98 8.98 11.72
CA SER A 179 -14.78 7.60 11.31
C SER A 179 -15.89 7.11 10.38
N PHE A 180 -15.52 6.23 9.45
CA PHE A 180 -16.38 5.81 8.35
C PHE A 180 -16.25 4.32 8.08
N GLU A 181 -17.36 3.69 7.69
CA GLU A 181 -17.39 2.41 7.02
C GLU A 181 -17.69 2.61 5.53
N THR A 182 -16.83 2.09 4.67
CA THR A 182 -16.91 2.29 3.21
C THR A 182 -17.15 1.00 2.42
N VAL A 183 -17.40 -0.10 3.13
CA VAL A 183 -17.71 -1.44 2.60
C VAL A 183 -16.65 -1.88 1.56
N ASP A 184 -17.02 -2.04 0.29
CA ASP A 184 -16.15 -2.50 -0.79
C ASP A 184 -15.37 -1.38 -1.49
N SER A 185 -15.51 -0.13 -1.02
CA SER A 185 -14.77 1.02 -1.55
C SER A 185 -13.57 1.36 -0.66
N MET A 186 -12.45 1.80 -1.24
CA MET A 186 -11.40 2.49 -0.47
C MET A 186 -11.95 3.72 0.25
N GLY A 187 -12.90 4.42 -0.40
CA GLY A 187 -13.71 5.46 0.23
C GLY A 187 -13.19 6.88 0.14
N ALA A 188 -12.06 7.16 -0.54
CA ALA A 188 -11.43 8.47 -0.54
C ALA A 188 -12.37 9.62 -0.94
N ASN A 189 -13.05 9.51 -2.09
CA ASN A 189 -13.97 10.56 -2.55
C ASN A 189 -15.19 10.70 -1.62
N PHE A 190 -15.72 9.58 -1.12
CA PHE A 190 -16.85 9.58 -0.20
C PHE A 190 -16.51 10.29 1.12
N ILE A 191 -15.36 9.95 1.72
CA ILE A 191 -14.89 10.55 2.97
C ILE A 191 -14.64 12.05 2.78
N ASN A 192 -13.88 12.42 1.74
CA ASN A 192 -13.59 13.84 1.47
C ASN A 192 -14.86 14.66 1.24
N SER A 193 -15.83 14.14 0.47
CA SER A 193 -17.12 14.83 0.27
C SER A 193 -17.90 15.02 1.57
N CYS A 194 -17.85 14.05 2.51
CA CYS A 194 -18.45 14.22 3.83
C CYS A 194 -17.73 15.29 4.64
N LEU A 195 -16.40 15.29 4.66
CA LEU A 195 -15.58 16.23 5.42
C LEU A 195 -15.70 17.67 4.89
N GLU A 196 -15.72 17.84 3.56
CA GLU A 196 -15.99 19.14 2.91
C GLU A 196 -17.37 19.68 3.31
N LYS A 197 -18.39 18.80 3.33
CA LYS A 197 -19.72 19.17 3.79
C LYS A 197 -19.74 19.53 5.28
N PHE A 198 -18.97 18.83 6.10
CA PHE A 198 -18.85 19.16 7.53
C PHE A 198 -18.17 20.51 7.76
N ALA A 199 -17.14 20.83 7.01
CA ALA A 199 -16.50 22.14 7.04
C ALA A 199 -17.49 23.27 6.70
N GLU A 200 -18.24 23.12 5.61
CA GLU A 200 -19.27 24.08 5.20
C GLU A 200 -20.34 24.30 6.29
N VAL A 201 -20.80 23.22 6.92
CA VAL A 201 -21.81 23.30 7.99
C VAL A 201 -21.22 23.91 9.25
N LEU A 202 -20.00 23.54 9.63
CA LEU A 202 -19.27 24.10 10.77
C LEU A 202 -19.18 25.62 10.66
N GLU A 203 -18.69 26.17 9.53
CA GLU A 203 -18.57 27.61 9.30
C GLU A 203 -19.91 28.32 9.38
N LYS A 204 -20.98 27.77 8.80
CA LYS A 204 -22.31 28.33 8.83
C LYS A 204 -22.91 28.40 10.24
N GLU A 205 -22.79 27.29 10.98
CA GLU A 205 -23.42 27.17 12.29
C GLU A 205 -22.69 28.00 13.35
N VAL A 206 -21.36 28.10 13.28
CA VAL A 206 -20.56 28.96 14.14
C VAL A 206 -21.01 30.43 14.02
N ALA A 207 -21.25 30.91 12.81
CA ALA A 207 -21.62 32.31 12.55
C ALA A 207 -22.97 32.72 13.19
N VAL A 208 -23.88 31.76 13.43
CA VAL A 208 -25.25 32.01 13.90
C VAL A 208 -25.54 31.48 15.30
N TRP A 209 -24.63 30.73 15.92
CA TRP A 209 -24.89 30.17 17.23
C TRP A 209 -24.91 31.23 18.33
N GLU A 210 -26.02 31.32 19.06
CA GLU A 210 -26.24 32.36 20.05
C GLU A 210 -25.36 32.23 21.30
N GLY A 211 -24.81 31.04 21.58
CA GLY A 211 -23.89 30.79 22.69
C GLY A 211 -22.51 31.44 22.52
N PHE A 212 -22.13 31.83 21.29
CA PHE A 212 -20.89 32.50 20.99
C PHE A 212 -21.02 34.03 21.02
N ASN A 213 -20.01 34.70 21.54
CA ASN A 213 -19.87 36.15 21.36
C ASN A 213 -19.33 36.44 19.94
N GLU A 214 -19.25 37.73 19.57
CA GLU A 214 -18.89 38.19 18.23
C GLU A 214 -17.50 37.67 17.78
N LYS A 215 -16.53 37.57 18.69
CA LYS A 215 -15.19 37.02 18.39
C LYS A 215 -15.20 35.51 18.24
N GLU A 216 -16.01 34.81 19.02
CA GLU A 216 -16.12 33.34 19.00
C GLU A 216 -16.91 32.83 17.79
N ARG A 217 -17.63 33.72 17.07
CA ARG A 217 -18.37 33.38 15.83
C ARG A 217 -17.49 33.28 14.59
N HIS A 218 -16.19 33.13 14.80
CA HIS A 218 -15.22 32.94 13.70
C HIS A 218 -14.39 31.70 13.92
N ILE A 219 -14.37 30.87 12.91
CA ILE A 219 -13.53 29.63 12.81
C ILE A 219 -12.78 29.70 11.49
N GLU A 220 -11.49 29.39 11.50
CA GLU A 220 -10.70 29.20 10.30
C GLU A 220 -10.60 27.69 10.01
N VAL A 221 -11.30 27.21 8.99
CA VAL A 221 -11.10 25.85 8.48
C VAL A 221 -9.82 25.82 7.67
N VAL A 222 -8.81 25.08 8.18
CA VAL A 222 -7.51 24.97 7.52
C VAL A 222 -7.54 23.93 6.41
N MET A 223 -8.14 22.75 6.66
CA MET A 223 -8.30 21.69 5.66
C MET A 223 -9.33 20.65 6.09
N SER A 224 -9.86 19.93 5.10
CA SER A 224 -10.79 18.81 5.25
C SER A 224 -10.30 17.66 4.41
N ILE A 225 -9.75 16.59 5.03
CA ILE A 225 -9.09 15.53 4.29
C ILE A 225 -9.14 14.18 5.03
N LEU A 226 -9.24 13.10 4.27
CA LEU A 226 -9.08 11.75 4.79
C LEU A 226 -7.65 11.53 5.32
N SER A 227 -7.49 10.54 6.20
CA SER A 227 -6.18 10.05 6.61
C SER A 227 -5.86 8.70 5.95
N ASN A 228 -4.61 8.55 5.50
CA ASN A 228 -4.07 7.24 5.11
C ASN A 228 -3.61 6.41 6.32
N TYR A 229 -3.46 7.04 7.49
CA TYR A 229 -3.25 6.31 8.74
C TYR A 229 -4.59 5.87 9.31
N VAL A 230 -4.90 4.59 9.15
CA VAL A 230 -6.18 3.95 9.53
C VAL A 230 -5.93 2.76 10.46
N PRO A 231 -5.49 3.01 11.71
CA PRO A 231 -5.02 1.97 12.61
C PRO A 231 -6.10 0.96 13.04
N GLU A 232 -7.36 1.23 12.72
CA GLU A 232 -8.48 0.32 12.99
C GLU A 232 -8.89 -0.49 11.75
N CYS A 233 -8.43 -0.14 10.53
CA CYS A 233 -8.73 -0.89 9.31
C CYS A 233 -7.75 -2.06 9.15
N VAL A 234 -7.77 -3.02 10.07
CA VAL A 234 -6.71 -4.01 10.29
C VAL A 234 -7.17 -5.41 9.95
N VAL A 235 -6.26 -6.16 9.32
CA VAL A 235 -6.36 -7.59 9.09
C VAL A 235 -5.19 -8.30 9.79
N ARG A 236 -5.48 -9.45 10.39
CA ARG A 236 -4.51 -10.41 10.91
C ARG A 236 -4.39 -11.58 9.97
N ALA A 237 -3.15 -12.00 9.70
CA ALA A 237 -2.85 -13.24 9.01
C ALA A 237 -1.85 -14.05 9.83
N GLU A 238 -2.10 -15.34 10.01
CA GLU A 238 -1.22 -16.21 10.79
C GLU A 238 -1.02 -17.57 10.13
N VAL A 239 0.10 -18.20 10.47
CA VAL A 239 0.41 -19.59 10.20
C VAL A 239 0.85 -20.27 11.47
N CYS A 240 0.51 -21.55 11.62
CA CYS A 240 0.95 -22.36 12.76
C CYS A 240 1.18 -23.80 12.36
N CYS A 241 2.12 -24.47 13.01
CA CYS A 241 2.30 -25.92 12.91
C CYS A 241 3.02 -26.47 14.15
N PRO A 242 2.95 -27.78 14.41
CA PRO A 242 3.81 -28.44 15.37
C PRO A 242 5.30 -28.21 15.02
N LEU A 243 6.16 -28.16 16.05
CA LEU A 243 7.61 -27.99 15.82
C LEU A 243 8.18 -29.08 14.94
N ASP A 244 7.72 -30.31 15.07
CA ASP A 244 8.21 -31.47 14.29
C ASP A 244 7.94 -31.31 12.79
N ASP A 245 6.90 -30.55 12.42
CA ASP A 245 6.51 -30.29 11.03
C ASP A 245 7.14 -29.00 10.45
N LEU A 246 7.90 -28.23 11.27
CA LEU A 246 8.35 -26.90 10.88
C LEU A 246 9.55 -26.89 9.93
N SER A 247 10.29 -28.00 9.79
CA SER A 247 11.46 -28.08 8.92
C SER A 247 11.37 -29.26 7.96
N ASP A 248 11.65 -29.02 6.69
CA ASP A 248 11.82 -30.06 5.66
C ASP A 248 13.32 -30.44 5.47
N GLU A 249 14.24 -29.83 6.24
CA GLU A 249 15.67 -30.01 6.09
C GLU A 249 16.19 -31.20 6.94
N PRO A 250 16.91 -32.16 6.32
CA PRO A 250 17.39 -33.34 7.05
C PRO A 250 18.31 -33.06 8.23
N ASN A 251 19.03 -31.92 8.19
CA ASN A 251 20.05 -31.56 9.17
C ASN A 251 19.58 -30.41 10.11
N LEU A 252 18.32 -30.03 10.08
CA LEU A 252 17.78 -28.94 10.87
C LEU A 252 16.46 -29.37 11.51
N SER A 253 16.45 -29.62 12.83
CA SER A 253 15.19 -29.92 13.52
C SER A 253 14.24 -28.73 13.51
N GLY A 254 12.93 -28.97 13.61
CA GLY A 254 11.93 -27.92 13.70
C GLY A 254 12.14 -26.99 14.90
N GLU A 255 12.63 -27.53 16.03
CA GLU A 255 13.00 -26.72 17.20
C GLU A 255 14.18 -25.77 16.91
N GLN A 256 15.24 -26.28 16.28
CA GLN A 256 16.38 -25.45 15.86
C GLN A 256 15.97 -24.37 14.84
N PHE A 257 15.10 -24.74 13.91
CA PHE A 257 14.53 -23.78 12.97
C PHE A 257 13.75 -22.69 13.70
N ALA A 258 12.83 -23.08 14.60
CA ALA A 258 12.03 -22.13 15.39
C ALA A 258 12.93 -21.18 16.19
N GLN A 259 13.97 -21.66 16.87
CA GLN A 259 14.89 -20.84 17.63
C GLN A 259 15.58 -19.76 16.76
N LYS A 260 16.07 -20.14 15.58
CA LYS A 260 16.69 -19.19 14.64
C LYS A 260 15.68 -18.16 14.14
N PHE A 261 14.48 -18.62 13.82
CA PHE A 261 13.40 -17.77 13.32
C PHE A 261 12.95 -16.76 14.39
N LEU A 262 12.70 -17.21 15.62
CA LEU A 262 12.32 -16.35 16.74
C LEU A 262 13.36 -15.27 17.02
N ARG A 263 14.66 -15.62 16.96
CA ARG A 263 15.75 -14.63 17.11
C ARG A 263 15.69 -13.57 16.00
N ALA A 264 15.49 -13.97 14.76
CA ALA A 264 15.44 -13.05 13.63
C ALA A 264 14.24 -12.09 13.72
N VAL A 265 13.07 -12.60 14.12
CA VAL A 265 11.88 -11.76 14.38
C VAL A 265 12.14 -10.84 15.57
N LYS A 266 12.71 -11.36 16.66
CA LYS A 266 13.02 -10.54 17.86
C LYS A 266 13.98 -9.40 17.58
N ILE A 267 14.99 -9.62 16.72
CA ILE A 267 15.91 -8.56 16.28
C ILE A 267 15.12 -7.49 15.49
N ALA A 268 14.20 -7.90 14.59
CA ALA A 268 13.38 -6.95 13.85
C ALA A 268 12.36 -6.20 14.74
N GLU A 269 11.91 -6.79 15.84
CA GLU A 269 11.04 -6.11 16.82
C GLU A 269 11.78 -5.06 17.66
N THR A 270 13.09 -5.22 17.88
CA THR A 270 13.86 -4.42 18.85
C THR A 270 14.84 -3.45 18.22
N GLU A 271 15.29 -3.72 16.97
CA GLU A 271 16.33 -2.95 16.29
C GLU A 271 15.73 -2.22 15.06
N PRO A 272 15.60 -0.87 15.10
CA PRO A 272 14.91 -0.10 14.06
C PRO A 272 15.49 -0.25 12.65
N PHE A 273 16.82 -0.28 12.47
CA PHE A 273 17.42 -0.46 11.14
C PHE A 273 17.04 -1.82 10.52
N ARG A 274 16.98 -2.86 11.38
CA ARG A 274 16.54 -4.17 10.92
C ARG A 274 15.02 -4.20 10.67
N ALA A 275 14.23 -3.54 11.53
CA ALA A 275 12.78 -3.41 11.37
C ALA A 275 12.41 -2.77 10.01
N VAL A 276 13.06 -1.67 9.64
CA VAL A 276 12.83 -0.98 8.35
C VAL A 276 13.10 -1.92 7.17
N THR A 277 14.24 -2.63 7.18
CA THR A 277 14.59 -3.58 6.12
C THR A 277 13.63 -4.78 6.09
N HIS A 278 13.19 -5.24 7.26
CA HIS A 278 12.23 -6.33 7.39
C HIS A 278 10.86 -5.94 6.82
N ASN A 279 10.34 -4.79 7.23
CA ASN A 279 9.04 -4.29 6.80
C ASN A 279 9.04 -3.93 5.30
N LYS A 280 10.16 -3.38 4.73
CA LYS A 280 10.31 -3.23 3.27
C LYS A 280 10.12 -4.57 2.56
N GLY A 281 10.69 -5.64 3.09
CA GLY A 281 10.50 -6.99 2.53
C GLY A 281 9.05 -7.47 2.61
N ILE A 282 8.29 -7.07 3.62
CA ILE A 282 6.85 -7.30 3.75
C ILE A 282 6.11 -6.53 2.65
N MET A 283 6.44 -5.24 2.48
CA MET A 283 5.80 -4.38 1.49
C MET A 283 6.00 -4.88 0.06
N ASN A 284 7.13 -5.49 -0.28
CA ASN A 284 7.30 -6.12 -1.60
C ASN A 284 6.13 -7.04 -1.99
N GLY A 285 5.61 -7.81 -1.05
CA GLY A 285 4.47 -8.69 -1.29
C GLY A 285 3.14 -7.97 -1.30
N ILE A 286 2.92 -7.09 -0.34
CA ILE A 286 1.69 -6.27 -0.24
C ILE A 286 1.54 -5.43 -1.51
N ASP A 287 2.55 -4.64 -1.86
CA ASP A 287 2.51 -3.72 -3.00
C ASP A 287 2.29 -4.44 -4.32
N ALA A 288 2.92 -5.60 -4.50
CA ALA A 288 2.75 -6.37 -5.72
C ALA A 288 1.28 -6.79 -5.94
N VAL A 289 0.54 -7.16 -4.89
CA VAL A 289 -0.89 -7.51 -4.98
C VAL A 289 -1.75 -6.27 -5.05
N VAL A 290 -1.43 -5.23 -4.28
CA VAL A 290 -2.14 -3.94 -4.28
C VAL A 290 -2.11 -3.30 -5.66
N LEU A 291 -0.94 -3.28 -6.33
CA LEU A 291 -0.78 -2.80 -7.71
C LEU A 291 -1.57 -3.67 -8.70
N ALA A 292 -1.44 -5.00 -8.60
CA ALA A 292 -2.14 -5.93 -9.49
C ALA A 292 -3.66 -5.81 -9.40
N THR A 293 -4.19 -5.39 -8.25
CA THR A 293 -5.62 -5.20 -7.99
C THR A 293 -6.09 -3.76 -8.14
N GLY A 294 -5.22 -2.84 -8.61
CA GLY A 294 -5.55 -1.45 -8.92
C GLY A 294 -5.84 -0.57 -7.71
N ASN A 295 -5.34 -0.95 -6.54
CA ASN A 295 -5.42 -0.17 -5.31
C ASN A 295 -4.22 0.79 -5.17
N ASP A 296 -4.33 1.75 -4.26
CA ASP A 296 -3.28 2.77 -4.02
C ASP A 296 -2.20 2.24 -3.07
N PHE A 297 -1.11 1.71 -3.64
CA PHE A 297 0.02 1.17 -2.87
C PHE A 297 0.70 2.24 -2.00
N ARG A 298 0.73 3.51 -2.41
CA ARG A 298 1.36 4.59 -1.65
C ARG A 298 0.59 4.92 -0.38
N ALA A 299 -0.75 4.89 -0.45
CA ALA A 299 -1.61 5.04 0.71
C ALA A 299 -1.43 3.88 1.69
N ILE A 300 -1.31 2.64 1.17
CA ILE A 300 -1.04 1.45 1.96
C ILE A 300 0.33 1.52 2.62
N GLU A 301 1.41 1.82 1.89
CA GLU A 301 2.76 1.97 2.46
C GLU A 301 2.77 3.01 3.58
N ALA A 302 2.23 4.21 3.33
CA ALA A 302 2.18 5.27 4.33
C ALA A 302 1.46 4.83 5.62
N GLY A 303 0.29 4.20 5.49
CA GLY A 303 -0.48 3.69 6.63
C GLY A 303 0.24 2.56 7.38
N VAL A 304 0.82 1.61 6.67
CA VAL A 304 1.54 0.45 7.23
C VAL A 304 2.81 0.89 7.97
N HIS A 305 3.61 1.78 7.38
CA HIS A 305 4.81 2.30 8.03
C HIS A 305 4.49 3.16 9.27
N ALA A 306 3.42 3.96 9.22
CA ALA A 306 2.93 4.68 10.40
C ALA A 306 2.47 3.70 11.49
N TYR A 307 1.79 2.62 11.13
CA TYR A 307 1.35 1.58 12.06
C TYR A 307 2.51 0.83 12.72
N ALA A 308 3.61 0.60 11.98
CA ALA A 308 4.83 0.01 12.53
C ALA A 308 5.49 0.87 13.63
N ALA A 309 5.13 2.17 13.72
CA ALA A 309 5.62 3.10 14.73
C ALA A 309 4.55 3.48 15.78
N LYS A 310 3.39 2.81 15.81
CA LYS A 310 2.24 3.16 16.67
C LYS A 310 2.55 3.21 18.17
N ASP A 311 3.52 2.42 18.62
CA ASP A 311 3.92 2.31 20.04
C ASP A 311 5.10 3.23 20.39
N GLY A 312 5.37 4.25 19.56
CA GLY A 312 6.40 5.28 19.80
C GLY A 312 7.77 4.97 19.21
N GLN A 313 8.02 3.74 18.77
CA GLN A 313 9.24 3.34 18.08
C GLN A 313 8.89 2.46 16.87
N TYR A 314 9.59 2.67 15.76
CA TYR A 314 9.43 1.83 14.57
C TYR A 314 9.88 0.39 14.84
N SER A 315 9.00 -0.59 14.63
CA SER A 315 9.20 -1.99 14.97
C SER A 315 8.72 -2.92 13.85
N SER A 316 8.99 -4.22 13.98
CA SER A 316 8.48 -5.25 13.08
C SER A 316 6.96 -5.29 13.07
N LEU A 317 6.38 -5.45 11.89
CA LEU A 317 4.95 -5.75 11.70
C LEU A 317 4.62 -7.22 11.95
N THR A 318 5.63 -8.10 11.95
CA THR A 318 5.45 -9.54 12.17
C THR A 318 5.95 -9.97 13.52
N HIS A 319 5.30 -10.99 14.08
CA HIS A 319 5.58 -11.58 15.38
C HIS A 319 5.64 -13.09 15.29
N ALA A 320 6.40 -13.71 16.18
CA ALA A 320 6.49 -15.16 16.26
C ALA A 320 6.61 -15.64 17.71
N ARG A 321 6.07 -16.82 17.99
CA ARG A 321 6.23 -17.50 19.29
C ARG A 321 6.10 -19.01 19.16
N VAL A 322 6.56 -19.70 20.19
CA VAL A 322 6.29 -21.13 20.40
C VAL A 322 5.54 -21.31 21.70
N GLU A 323 4.40 -21.97 21.63
CA GLU A 323 3.57 -22.29 22.80
C GLU A 323 3.13 -23.75 22.72
N ASN A 324 3.37 -24.53 23.78
CA ASN A 324 2.96 -25.93 23.88
C ASN A 324 3.41 -26.80 22.67
N GLY A 325 4.63 -26.58 22.17
CA GLY A 325 5.16 -27.30 21.01
C GLY A 325 4.61 -26.86 19.65
N ILE A 326 3.79 -25.82 19.61
CA ILE A 326 3.25 -25.23 18.39
C ILE A 326 3.99 -23.94 18.07
N PHE A 327 4.57 -23.86 16.89
CA PHE A 327 5.09 -22.63 16.31
C PHE A 327 3.95 -21.80 15.75
N LYS A 328 3.95 -20.49 16.03
CA LYS A 328 3.03 -19.49 15.49
C LYS A 328 3.80 -18.30 14.94
N PHE A 329 3.38 -17.84 13.75
CA PHE A 329 3.93 -16.63 13.14
C PHE A 329 2.78 -15.84 12.52
N TRP A 330 2.69 -14.53 12.81
CA TRP A 330 1.58 -13.70 12.36
C TRP A 330 2.01 -12.28 12.04
N ILE A 331 1.13 -11.59 11.31
CA ILE A 331 1.15 -10.16 11.04
C ILE A 331 -0.20 -9.53 11.37
N GLU A 332 -0.19 -8.32 11.87
CA GLU A 332 -1.34 -7.41 11.90
C GLU A 332 -0.99 -6.15 11.12
N VAL A 333 -1.80 -5.83 10.10
CA VAL A 333 -1.47 -4.76 9.17
C VAL A 333 -2.72 -3.98 8.74
N PRO A 334 -2.66 -2.62 8.73
CA PRO A 334 -3.77 -1.82 8.25
C PRO A 334 -3.80 -1.82 6.71
N LEU A 335 -4.92 -2.23 6.12
CA LEU A 335 -5.09 -2.34 4.67
C LEU A 335 -6.41 -1.70 4.21
N ALA A 336 -6.41 -0.40 3.93
CA ALA A 336 -7.57 0.29 3.38
C ALA A 336 -7.73 0.03 1.87
N LEU A 337 -8.27 -1.13 1.52
CA LEU A 337 -8.45 -1.60 0.16
C LEU A 337 -9.89 -1.40 -0.34
N GLY A 338 -10.05 -1.40 -1.67
CA GLY A 338 -11.35 -1.43 -2.32
C GLY A 338 -11.35 -2.35 -3.53
N THR A 339 -12.54 -2.88 -3.86
CA THR A 339 -12.76 -3.73 -5.05
C THR A 339 -13.69 -3.07 -6.06
N VAL A 340 -14.16 -1.86 -5.75
CA VAL A 340 -15.05 -1.06 -6.61
C VAL A 340 -14.54 0.37 -6.75
N GLY A 341 -14.71 0.95 -7.94
CA GLY A 341 -14.31 2.32 -8.27
C GLY A 341 -12.85 2.45 -8.73
N GLY A 342 -12.48 3.63 -9.23
CA GLY A 342 -11.12 3.92 -9.69
C GLY A 342 -10.59 2.95 -10.75
N LEU A 343 -9.32 2.59 -10.68
CA LEU A 343 -8.63 1.69 -11.62
C LEU A 343 -9.22 0.27 -11.63
N THR A 344 -9.86 -0.18 -10.55
CA THR A 344 -10.47 -1.52 -10.46
C THR A 344 -11.54 -1.73 -11.54
N SER A 345 -12.21 -0.67 -11.97
CA SER A 345 -13.24 -0.70 -13.02
C SER A 345 -12.72 -0.36 -14.41
N LEU A 346 -11.51 0.19 -14.56
CA LEU A 346 -10.99 0.74 -15.80
C LEU A 346 -9.89 -0.14 -16.42
N HIS A 347 -8.90 -0.56 -15.65
CA HIS A 347 -7.72 -1.24 -16.18
C HIS A 347 -7.99 -2.72 -16.50
N PRO A 348 -7.75 -3.20 -17.74
CA PRO A 348 -8.09 -4.57 -18.15
C PRO A 348 -7.39 -5.67 -17.34
N LEU A 349 -6.09 -5.50 -17.02
CA LEU A 349 -5.35 -6.48 -16.21
C LEU A 349 -5.81 -6.49 -14.76
N VAL A 350 -6.27 -5.36 -14.21
CA VAL A 350 -6.85 -5.32 -12.86
C VAL A 350 -8.16 -6.10 -12.83
N LYS A 351 -9.02 -5.96 -13.84
CA LYS A 351 -10.24 -6.77 -13.96
C LYS A 351 -9.92 -8.26 -14.00
N LEU A 352 -8.93 -8.65 -14.80
CA LEU A 352 -8.46 -10.04 -14.87
C LEU A 352 -7.91 -10.51 -13.51
N ALA A 353 -7.14 -9.68 -12.80
CA ALA A 353 -6.63 -10.02 -11.47
C ALA A 353 -7.77 -10.27 -10.47
N ILE A 354 -8.78 -9.40 -10.46
CA ILE A 354 -9.97 -9.55 -9.60
C ILE A 354 -10.76 -10.81 -9.97
N GLU A 355 -10.88 -11.14 -11.26
CA GLU A 355 -11.52 -12.37 -11.73
C GLU A 355 -10.75 -13.63 -11.29
N VAL A 356 -9.42 -13.64 -11.41
CA VAL A 356 -8.55 -14.73 -10.94
C VAL A 356 -8.72 -14.97 -9.44
N LEU A 357 -8.94 -13.89 -8.66
CA LEU A 357 -9.21 -13.96 -7.22
C LEU A 357 -10.65 -14.33 -6.86
N GLY A 358 -11.52 -14.59 -7.85
CA GLY A 358 -12.92 -14.98 -7.64
C GLY A 358 -13.84 -13.82 -7.25
N HIS A 359 -13.54 -12.60 -7.70
CA HIS A 359 -14.30 -11.37 -7.38
C HIS A 359 -14.47 -11.13 -5.87
N PRO A 360 -13.38 -11.02 -5.10
CA PRO A 360 -13.46 -10.82 -3.66
C PRO A 360 -14.13 -9.50 -3.32
N ASN A 361 -14.84 -9.43 -2.18
CA ASN A 361 -15.15 -8.16 -1.54
C ASN A 361 -13.90 -7.55 -0.90
N ALA A 362 -13.98 -6.31 -0.39
CA ALA A 362 -12.81 -5.63 0.18
C ALA A 362 -12.22 -6.38 1.38
N ARG A 363 -13.04 -6.96 2.25
CA ARG A 363 -12.58 -7.76 3.41
C ARG A 363 -11.79 -8.99 2.95
N LYS A 364 -12.30 -9.73 1.97
CA LYS A 364 -11.61 -10.90 1.41
C LYS A 364 -10.31 -10.49 0.70
N LEU A 365 -10.29 -9.34 0.03
CA LEU A 365 -9.07 -8.81 -0.57
C LEU A 365 -8.02 -8.44 0.49
N MET A 366 -8.42 -7.85 1.64
CA MET A 366 -7.51 -7.62 2.78
C MET A 366 -6.86 -8.92 3.26
N GLU A 367 -7.66 -10.00 3.40
CA GLU A 367 -7.15 -11.33 3.78
C GLU A 367 -6.11 -11.85 2.79
N ILE A 368 -6.39 -11.75 1.48
CA ILE A 368 -5.51 -12.21 0.40
C ILE A 368 -4.21 -11.38 0.38
N VAL A 369 -4.29 -10.06 0.53
CA VAL A 369 -3.11 -9.19 0.56
C VAL A 369 -2.24 -9.46 1.79
N ALA A 370 -2.86 -9.67 2.96
CA ALA A 370 -2.13 -9.92 4.21
C ALA A 370 -1.29 -11.21 4.20
N VAL A 371 -1.64 -12.22 3.41
CA VAL A 371 -0.83 -13.46 3.32
C VAL A 371 0.34 -13.34 2.34
N ALA A 372 0.33 -12.35 1.45
CA ALA A 372 1.41 -12.14 0.48
C ALA A 372 2.74 -11.72 1.14
N VAL A 373 2.72 -11.34 2.42
CA VAL A 373 3.87 -10.87 3.22
C VAL A 373 4.82 -11.99 3.67
N HIS A 374 4.39 -13.23 3.69
CA HIS A 374 5.15 -14.34 4.27
C HIS A 374 6.35 -14.82 3.44
N GLN A 375 6.79 -14.02 2.46
CA GLN A 375 7.70 -14.44 1.41
C GLN A 375 9.16 -14.63 1.84
N ARG A 376 9.72 -13.69 2.61
CA ARG A 376 11.17 -13.69 2.92
C ARG A 376 11.53 -14.24 4.30
N VAL A 377 10.59 -14.30 5.22
CA VAL A 377 10.89 -14.72 6.59
C VAL A 377 11.27 -16.21 6.64
N LEU A 378 10.70 -17.04 5.77
CA LEU A 378 11.05 -18.46 5.64
C LEU A 378 12.41 -18.73 5.00
N THR A 379 13.04 -17.72 4.38
CA THR A 379 14.35 -17.86 3.74
C THR A 379 15.52 -17.47 4.65
N LEU A 380 15.26 -17.00 5.87
CA LEU A 380 16.31 -16.58 6.81
C LEU A 380 17.35 -17.66 7.15
N PRO A 381 17.02 -18.96 7.25
CA PRO A 381 18.02 -20.02 7.40
C PRO A 381 18.83 -20.34 6.13
N TYR A 382 18.38 -19.82 4.96
CA TYR A 382 18.92 -20.12 3.62
C TYR A 382 19.70 -18.96 2.99
N LEU A 383 19.95 -17.87 3.70
CA LEU A 383 20.61 -16.67 3.12
C LEU A 383 21.98 -17.01 2.47
N ASP A 384 22.70 -17.99 3.01
CA ASP A 384 23.99 -18.41 2.44
C ASP A 384 23.85 -19.24 1.16
N GLY A 385 22.74 -20.00 1.01
CA GLY A 385 22.50 -20.87 -0.17
C GLY A 385 21.76 -20.18 -1.31
N LEU A 386 20.78 -19.30 -1.03
CA LEU A 386 19.97 -18.63 -2.05
C LEU A 386 20.65 -17.42 -2.68
N LEU A 387 21.49 -16.68 -1.93
CA LEU A 387 22.34 -15.66 -2.51
C LEU A 387 23.30 -16.29 -3.54
N SER A 388 23.86 -17.45 -3.20
CA SER A 388 24.69 -18.25 -4.09
C SER A 388 23.91 -18.77 -5.31
N ALA A 389 22.68 -19.27 -5.13
CA ALA A 389 21.84 -19.80 -6.22
C ALA A 389 21.27 -18.67 -7.13
N ALA A 390 20.86 -17.52 -6.57
CA ALA A 390 20.42 -16.39 -7.36
C ALA A 390 21.58 -15.73 -8.14
N ILE A 391 22.76 -15.66 -7.53
CA ILE A 391 24.00 -15.23 -8.22
C ILE A 391 24.39 -16.24 -9.30
N GLN A 392 24.31 -17.53 -9.04
CA GLN A 392 24.56 -18.58 -10.03
C GLN A 392 23.57 -18.53 -11.19
N GLN A 393 22.26 -18.42 -10.93
CA GLN A 393 21.26 -18.28 -12.00
C GLN A 393 21.45 -16.99 -12.80
N PHE A 394 21.79 -15.87 -12.15
CA PHE A 394 22.10 -14.63 -12.83
C PHE A 394 23.37 -14.73 -13.68
N VAL A 395 24.40 -15.40 -13.17
CA VAL A 395 25.66 -15.70 -13.91
C VAL A 395 25.39 -16.65 -15.07
N GLU A 396 24.54 -17.66 -14.92
CA GLU A 396 24.15 -18.57 -16.02
C GLU A 396 23.31 -17.85 -17.08
N LEU A 397 22.40 -16.96 -16.68
CA LEU A 397 21.64 -16.12 -17.61
C LEU A 397 22.57 -15.21 -18.42
N LEU A 398 23.57 -14.61 -17.77
CA LEU A 398 24.58 -13.75 -18.43
C LEU A 398 25.55 -14.53 -19.33
N ARG A 399 25.82 -15.81 -19.07
CA ARG A 399 26.63 -16.68 -19.94
C ARG A 399 26.00 -16.97 -21.30
N GLY A 400 24.68 -16.77 -21.42
CA GLY A 400 23.95 -16.88 -22.70
C GLY A 400 24.04 -15.66 -23.61
N PHE A 401 24.61 -14.54 -23.13
CA PHE A 401 24.76 -13.30 -23.90
C PHE A 401 26.23 -13.05 -24.29
N PRO A 402 26.52 -12.54 -25.52
CA PRO A 402 27.86 -12.11 -25.88
C PRO A 402 28.36 -11.02 -24.92
N SER A 403 29.62 -11.09 -24.51
CA SER A 403 30.22 -10.15 -23.56
C SER A 403 30.08 -8.69 -23.97
N SER A 404 30.06 -8.39 -25.27
CA SER A 404 29.85 -7.06 -25.83
C SER A 404 28.47 -6.46 -25.63
N GLU A 405 27.43 -7.28 -25.37
CA GLU A 405 26.07 -6.81 -25.07
C GLU A 405 25.87 -6.56 -23.57
N ILE A 406 26.56 -7.30 -22.71
CA ILE A 406 26.51 -7.14 -21.25
C ILE A 406 27.16 -5.81 -20.82
N ASP A 407 28.32 -5.47 -21.40
CA ASP A 407 29.04 -4.23 -21.08
C ASP A 407 28.29 -2.96 -21.52
N ASN A 408 27.44 -3.05 -22.55
CA ASN A 408 26.62 -1.94 -23.03
C ASN A 408 25.28 -1.79 -22.27
N ALA A 409 24.74 -2.87 -21.72
CA ALA A 409 23.48 -2.85 -20.99
C ALA A 409 23.63 -2.45 -19.50
N TYR A 410 24.80 -2.74 -18.91
CA TYR A 410 25.08 -2.48 -17.49
C TYR A 410 26.50 -1.94 -17.31
N PRO A 411 26.77 -0.63 -17.53
CA PRO A 411 28.09 -0.07 -17.27
C PRO A 411 28.45 -0.23 -15.80
N CYS A 412 29.52 -0.97 -15.55
CA CYS A 412 30.06 -1.36 -14.25
C CYS A 412 30.59 -0.18 -13.43
N THR A 413 29.76 0.73 -12.93
CA THR A 413 30.22 1.82 -12.05
C THR A 413 29.62 1.77 -10.63
N GLN A 414 28.73 0.81 -10.32
CA GLN A 414 28.12 0.72 -8.99
C GLN A 414 28.46 -0.54 -8.16
N PHE A 415 29.13 -1.53 -8.75
CA PHE A 415 29.60 -2.69 -8.00
C PHE A 415 31.12 -2.82 -8.22
N GLY A 416 31.90 -2.37 -7.25
CA GLY A 416 33.35 -2.25 -7.29
C GLY A 416 34.16 -3.56 -7.44
N ALA A 417 33.73 -4.48 -8.30
CA ALA A 417 34.49 -5.65 -8.70
C ALA A 417 34.40 -5.82 -10.22
N SER A 418 35.54 -5.79 -10.91
CA SER A 418 35.59 -6.04 -12.34
C SER A 418 35.14 -7.49 -12.64
N PHE A 419 34.29 -7.66 -13.67
CA PHE A 419 33.76 -8.94 -14.13
C PHE A 419 34.85 -9.98 -14.49
N SER A 420 36.08 -9.52 -14.77
CA SER A 420 37.24 -10.36 -15.00
C SER A 420 37.71 -11.17 -13.77
N ALA A 421 37.27 -10.82 -12.55
CA ALA A 421 37.57 -11.55 -11.33
C ALA A 421 36.64 -12.73 -11.05
N LEU A 422 35.46 -12.79 -11.72
CA LEU A 422 34.44 -13.84 -11.54
C LEU A 422 34.56 -14.99 -12.57
N GLN A 423 35.46 -14.86 -13.55
CA GLN A 423 35.73 -15.91 -14.58
C GLN A 423 36.93 -16.80 -14.25
N LYS A 424 37.54 -16.63 -13.11
CA LYS A 424 38.56 -17.53 -12.54
C LYS A 424 38.02 -18.24 -11.33
#